data_433500ce957f8e8cbf201503c12a707e
#
_entry.id   433500ce957f8e8cbf201503c12a707e
#
_cell.length_a   1.000
_cell.length_b   1.000
_cell.length_c   1.000
_cell.angle_alpha   90.00
_cell.angle_beta   90.00
_cell.angle_gamma   90.00
#
_symmetry.space_group_name_H-M   'P 1'
#
loop_
_entity.id
_entity.type
_entity.pdbx_description
1 polymer ?
#
loop_
_entity_poly.entity_id
_entity_poly.type
_entity_poly.pdbx_seq_one_letter_code
_entity_poly.pdbx_strand_id
1 'polypeptide(L)'
;SVSYTGQDADNKNGMTSSTSNSNYGKTGAVDFNNRKNMRSIYETEHRLLATLKSRHYFFGSDKPTTFSLVYTRESGNTKYPTFDTYTGFEGDYQTKAFGYEFNLNDDSSSLLYIPTVNDPIVCYSYKCTDEGSADALAREEAVLNLLHNVFGLRDYAGQIAPRDAGNFPWQTSLDLNIIQELPGLRDDDKFIVTFAIENLLNFIDDEKGIINYGYYSGRIPVIDLRIVDDSKYDYSRNAFRYSFDDPFNIDRSTTQSLWRASLGFQYKF
;
A
#
# COMPACT_ATOMS: atom_id res chain seq x y z
N SER A 1 20.61 -7.66 -19.93
CA SER A 1 19.22 -7.78 -20.37
C SER A 1 18.35 -6.72 -19.72
N VAL A 2 17.30 -6.32 -20.39
CA VAL A 2 16.26 -5.43 -19.87
C VAL A 2 14.93 -6.01 -20.26
N SER A 3 13.99 -6.05 -19.33
CA SER A 3 12.60 -6.48 -19.57
C SER A 3 11.64 -5.52 -18.91
N TYR A 4 10.49 -5.33 -19.55
CA TYR A 4 9.36 -4.57 -19.04
C TYR A 4 8.12 -5.45 -19.06
N THR A 5 7.36 -5.38 -17.99
CA THR A 5 6.07 -6.06 -17.87
C THR A 5 5.00 -5.03 -17.48
N GLY A 6 3.89 -5.03 -18.23
CA GLY A 6 2.67 -4.33 -17.89
C GLY A 6 1.61 -5.34 -17.50
N GLN A 7 0.83 -5.03 -16.48
CA GLN A 7 -0.27 -5.87 -16.00
C GLN A 7 -1.50 -5.00 -15.75
N ASP A 8 -2.66 -5.52 -16.10
CA ASP A 8 -3.98 -4.98 -15.78
C ASP A 8 -4.83 -6.15 -15.29
N ALA A 9 -5.21 -6.14 -14.02
CA ALA A 9 -5.86 -7.26 -13.37
C ALA A 9 -6.99 -6.79 -12.44
N ASP A 10 -8.19 -7.28 -12.70
CA ASP A 10 -9.37 -7.00 -11.90
C ASP A 10 -9.85 -8.24 -11.12
N ASN A 11 -10.42 -8.00 -9.97
CA ASN A 11 -11.17 -9.01 -9.22
C ASN A 11 -12.32 -8.41 -8.38
N LYS A 12 -13.26 -9.26 -7.98
CA LYS A 12 -14.31 -8.90 -7.02
C LYS A 12 -13.84 -9.07 -5.58
N ASN A 13 -13.05 -10.12 -5.32
CA ASN A 13 -12.53 -10.48 -4.00
C ASN A 13 -11.06 -10.87 -4.13
N GLY A 14 -10.25 -10.45 -3.15
CA GLY A 14 -8.82 -10.71 -3.16
C GLY A 14 -8.40 -12.16 -2.89
N MET A 15 -9.31 -13.01 -2.44
CA MET A 15 -9.04 -14.42 -2.09
C MET A 15 -7.80 -14.57 -1.19
N THR A 16 -7.70 -13.74 -0.17
CA THR A 16 -6.53 -13.59 0.70
C THR A 16 -6.44 -14.63 1.81
N SER A 17 -7.48 -15.44 1.98
CA SER A 17 -7.61 -16.40 3.08
C SER A 17 -8.37 -17.65 2.64
N SER A 18 -8.22 -18.74 3.41
CA SER A 18 -8.99 -19.97 3.25
C SER A 18 -10.43 -19.85 3.78
N THR A 19 -10.75 -18.79 4.52
CA THR A 19 -12.09 -18.60 5.08
C THR A 19 -12.89 -17.59 4.25
N SER A 20 -14.16 -17.88 4.01
CA SER A 20 -15.06 -17.02 3.23
C SER A 20 -15.24 -15.65 3.89
N ASN A 21 -15.35 -15.60 5.21
CA ASN A 21 -15.50 -14.34 5.95
C ASN A 21 -14.30 -13.40 5.72
N SER A 22 -13.08 -13.91 5.86
CA SER A 22 -11.88 -13.11 5.61
C SER A 22 -11.75 -12.67 4.16
N ASN A 23 -12.08 -13.53 3.20
CA ASN A 23 -12.05 -13.16 1.78
C ASN A 23 -13.11 -12.11 1.44
N TYR A 24 -14.30 -12.24 2.03
CA TYR A 24 -15.39 -11.31 1.81
C TYR A 24 -15.15 -9.98 2.54
N GLY A 25 -14.78 -10.02 3.81
CA GLY A 25 -14.68 -8.84 4.66
C GLY A 25 -13.41 -8.01 4.45
N LYS A 26 -12.32 -8.60 3.90
CA LYS A 26 -11.01 -7.92 3.85
C LYS A 26 -10.63 -7.29 2.52
N THR A 27 -11.51 -7.31 1.55
CA THR A 27 -11.29 -6.64 0.26
C THR A 27 -12.26 -5.47 0.14
N GLY A 28 -11.74 -4.27 -0.05
CA GLY A 28 -12.55 -3.06 -0.17
C GLY A 28 -13.60 -3.15 -1.27
N ALA A 29 -14.81 -2.72 -0.96
CA ALA A 29 -15.92 -2.66 -1.89
C ALA A 29 -16.80 -1.44 -1.64
N VAL A 30 -17.42 -0.93 -2.70
CA VAL A 30 -18.44 0.12 -2.60
C VAL A 30 -19.73 -0.43 -2.01
N ASP A 31 -20.18 -1.56 -2.56
CA ASP A 31 -21.40 -2.26 -2.12
C ASP A 31 -21.05 -3.72 -1.86
N PHE A 32 -21.12 -4.14 -0.60
CA PHE A 32 -20.76 -5.51 -0.20
C PHE A 32 -21.76 -6.56 -0.68
N ASN A 33 -23.02 -6.18 -0.92
CA ASN A 33 -24.04 -7.09 -1.46
C ASN A 33 -24.01 -7.20 -2.98
N ASN A 34 -23.42 -6.21 -3.67
CA ASN A 34 -23.31 -6.17 -5.12
C ASN A 34 -21.92 -5.76 -5.58
N ARG A 35 -20.92 -6.60 -5.29
CA ARG A 35 -19.51 -6.33 -5.61
C ARG A 35 -19.29 -6.28 -7.12
N LYS A 36 -18.65 -5.22 -7.55
CA LYS A 36 -18.16 -5.05 -8.92
C LYS A 36 -16.68 -5.46 -9.02
N ASN A 37 -16.25 -5.75 -10.23
CA ASN A 37 -14.82 -5.86 -10.51
C ASN A 37 -14.15 -4.51 -10.28
N MET A 38 -13.01 -4.56 -9.62
CA MET A 38 -12.14 -3.43 -9.38
C MET A 38 -10.71 -3.95 -9.44
N ARG A 39 -9.75 -3.05 -9.56
CA ARG A 39 -8.32 -3.37 -9.59
C ARG A 39 -7.95 -4.39 -8.52
N SER A 40 -7.19 -5.38 -8.92
CA SER A 40 -6.72 -6.43 -8.02
C SER A 40 -5.67 -5.88 -7.05
N ILE A 41 -5.75 -6.32 -5.80
CA ILE A 41 -4.71 -6.05 -4.79
C ILE A 41 -3.36 -6.72 -5.11
N TYR A 42 -3.35 -7.67 -6.05
CA TYR A 42 -2.13 -8.36 -6.51
C TYR A 42 -1.53 -7.77 -7.77
N GLU A 43 -2.12 -6.70 -8.30
CA GLU A 43 -1.63 -6.07 -9.50
C GLU A 43 -0.35 -5.29 -9.23
N THR A 44 0.66 -5.58 -10.03
CA THR A 44 1.83 -4.74 -10.23
C THR A 44 1.74 -4.17 -11.65
N GLU A 45 1.18 -2.97 -11.77
CA GLU A 45 0.84 -2.37 -13.07
C GLU A 45 2.02 -2.29 -14.01
N HIS A 46 3.19 -1.91 -13.47
CA HIS A 46 4.42 -1.76 -14.25
C HIS A 46 5.61 -2.37 -13.52
N ARG A 47 6.41 -3.15 -14.20
CA ARG A 47 7.67 -3.67 -13.69
C ARG A 47 8.77 -3.57 -14.73
N LEU A 48 9.87 -2.94 -14.37
CA LEU A 48 11.11 -2.89 -15.13
C LEU A 48 12.17 -3.72 -14.40
N LEU A 49 12.76 -4.67 -15.09
CA LEU A 49 13.89 -5.47 -14.62
C LEU A 49 15.07 -5.26 -15.57
N ALA A 50 16.21 -4.86 -15.03
CA ALA A 50 17.46 -4.79 -15.79
C ALA A 50 18.56 -5.61 -15.10
N THR A 51 19.26 -6.43 -15.87
CA THR A 51 20.38 -7.23 -15.38
C THR A 51 21.63 -6.91 -16.18
N LEU A 52 22.67 -6.49 -15.48
CA LEU A 52 24.03 -6.34 -16.03
C LEU A 52 24.91 -7.43 -15.43
N LYS A 53 25.57 -8.18 -16.31
CA LYS A 53 26.54 -9.19 -15.90
C LYS A 53 27.85 -8.96 -16.66
N SER A 54 28.96 -8.90 -15.93
CA SER A 54 30.31 -8.79 -16.51
C SER A 54 31.21 -9.84 -15.88
N ARG A 55 32.19 -10.31 -16.68
CA ARG A 55 33.16 -11.31 -16.28
C ARG A 55 34.57 -10.77 -16.53
N HIS A 56 35.40 -10.86 -15.51
CA HIS A 56 36.79 -10.41 -15.55
C HIS A 56 37.70 -11.51 -14.99
N TYR A 57 38.96 -11.49 -15.34
CA TYR A 57 39.95 -12.50 -14.98
C TYR A 57 41.10 -11.86 -14.20
N PHE A 58 40.89 -11.52 -12.94
CA PHE A 58 41.88 -10.84 -12.10
C PHE A 58 42.93 -11.82 -11.51
N PHE A 59 42.55 -13.10 -11.33
CA PHE A 59 43.35 -14.10 -10.62
C PHE A 59 43.78 -15.26 -11.55
N GLY A 60 43.89 -15.03 -12.84
CA GLY A 60 44.25 -16.01 -13.84
C GLY A 60 43.18 -16.25 -14.90
N SER A 61 43.58 -16.74 -16.08
CA SER A 61 42.70 -16.85 -17.25
C SER A 61 41.54 -17.84 -17.08
N ASP A 62 41.62 -18.72 -16.10
CA ASP A 62 40.62 -19.76 -15.77
C ASP A 62 39.83 -19.44 -14.46
N LYS A 63 40.11 -18.31 -13.79
CA LYS A 63 39.53 -17.93 -12.51
C LYS A 63 38.72 -16.62 -12.64
N PRO A 64 37.50 -16.70 -13.18
CA PRO A 64 36.71 -15.51 -13.42
C PRO A 64 36.20 -14.88 -12.13
N THR A 65 36.19 -13.56 -12.11
CA THR A 65 35.35 -12.73 -11.22
C THR A 65 34.11 -12.32 -12.01
N THR A 66 32.96 -12.72 -11.53
CA THR A 66 31.68 -12.37 -12.15
C THR A 66 30.97 -11.34 -11.30
N PHE A 67 30.69 -10.18 -11.87
CA PHE A 67 29.84 -9.15 -11.27
C PHE A 67 28.45 -9.25 -11.88
N SER A 68 27.43 -9.20 -11.05
CA SER A 68 26.03 -9.16 -11.48
C SER A 68 25.31 -8.06 -10.73
N LEU A 69 24.68 -7.15 -11.45
CA LEU A 69 23.78 -6.14 -10.93
C LEU A 69 22.38 -6.44 -11.41
N VAL A 70 21.43 -6.45 -10.50
CA VAL A 70 20.00 -6.62 -10.79
C VAL A 70 19.28 -5.38 -10.30
N TYR A 71 18.74 -4.63 -11.24
CA TYR A 71 17.92 -3.46 -10.96
C TYR A 71 16.45 -3.83 -11.18
N THR A 72 15.62 -3.59 -10.17
CA THR A 72 14.17 -3.75 -10.26
C THR A 72 13.52 -2.41 -9.93
N ARG A 73 12.58 -2.00 -10.76
CA ARG A 73 11.69 -0.87 -10.48
C ARG A 73 10.27 -1.27 -10.83
N GLU A 74 9.37 -1.15 -9.87
CA GLU A 74 7.99 -1.53 -10.06
C GLU A 74 7.04 -0.49 -9.46
N SER A 75 5.85 -0.39 -10.04
CA SER A 75 4.77 0.40 -9.45
C SER A 75 4.43 -0.19 -8.07
N GLY A 76 4.16 0.65 -7.12
CA GLY A 76 3.64 0.20 -5.83
C GLY A 76 2.32 -0.54 -6.00
N ASN A 77 2.04 -1.45 -5.09
CA ASN A 77 0.76 -2.17 -5.05
C ASN A 77 -0.41 -1.19 -4.93
N THR A 78 -1.59 -1.64 -5.28
CA THR A 78 -2.83 -0.91 -5.09
C THR A 78 -2.94 -0.40 -3.66
N LYS A 79 -3.19 0.89 -3.52
CA LYS A 79 -3.37 1.60 -2.26
C LYS A 79 -4.70 2.32 -2.29
N TYR A 80 -5.56 2.07 -1.32
CA TYR A 80 -6.81 2.80 -1.22
C TYR A 80 -7.18 3.10 0.23
N PRO A 81 -7.66 4.32 0.52
CA PRO A 81 -8.11 4.67 1.85
C PRO A 81 -9.45 4.00 2.16
N THR A 82 -9.60 3.62 3.42
CA THR A 82 -10.82 3.03 3.98
C THR A 82 -11.20 3.73 5.26
N PHE A 83 -12.38 3.44 5.77
CA PHE A 83 -12.73 3.83 7.13
C PHE A 83 -11.91 3.02 8.15
N ASP A 84 -11.45 3.68 9.21
CA ASP A 84 -10.71 3.02 10.30
C ASP A 84 -11.68 2.48 11.34
N THR A 85 -12.53 3.34 11.86
CA THR A 85 -13.60 2.94 12.76
C THR A 85 -14.95 3.42 12.26
N TYR A 86 -15.96 2.63 12.56
CA TYR A 86 -17.35 2.95 12.32
C TYR A 86 -18.10 2.89 13.63
N THR A 87 -18.58 4.02 14.08
CA THR A 87 -19.48 4.10 15.22
C THR A 87 -20.86 4.54 14.76
N GLY A 88 -21.77 3.58 14.70
CA GLY A 88 -23.20 3.86 14.62
C GLY A 88 -23.76 4.23 16.00
N PHE A 89 -25.02 4.62 16.07
CA PHE A 89 -25.72 4.80 17.35
C PHE A 89 -25.79 3.50 18.12
N GLU A 90 -25.64 3.58 19.45
CA GLU A 90 -25.99 2.47 20.33
C GLU A 90 -27.47 2.10 20.09
N GLY A 91 -27.68 0.92 19.49
CA GLY A 91 -29.00 0.36 19.27
C GLY A 91 -29.51 0.29 17.84
N ASP A 92 -28.95 1.08 16.92
CA ASP A 92 -29.29 0.99 15.50
C ASP A 92 -28.09 0.44 14.71
N TYR A 93 -28.20 -0.79 14.30
CA TYR A 93 -27.31 -1.39 13.31
C TYR A 93 -27.61 -0.79 11.93
N GLN A 94 -27.23 0.46 11.72
CA GLN A 94 -27.30 1.03 10.38
C GLN A 94 -26.22 0.39 9.54
N THR A 95 -26.64 -0.48 8.65
CA THR A 95 -25.80 -1.20 7.72
C THR A 95 -25.43 -0.34 6.50
N LYS A 96 -25.97 0.87 6.40
CA LYS A 96 -25.87 1.71 5.21
C LYS A 96 -25.26 3.06 5.51
N ALA A 97 -24.25 3.42 4.72
CA ALA A 97 -23.73 4.78 4.66
C ALA A 97 -23.55 5.19 3.20
N PHE A 98 -23.79 6.45 2.89
CA PHE A 98 -23.66 7.00 1.53
C PHE A 98 -24.47 6.21 0.47
N GLY A 99 -25.59 5.59 0.88
CA GLY A 99 -26.45 4.79 0.00
C GLY A 99 -26.02 3.34 -0.23
N TYR A 100 -24.94 2.87 0.40
CA TYR A 100 -24.39 1.53 0.21
C TYR A 100 -24.33 0.75 1.53
N GLU A 101 -24.35 -0.58 1.40
CA GLU A 101 -24.19 -1.48 2.54
C GLU A 101 -22.74 -1.48 3.02
N PHE A 102 -22.54 -1.22 4.32
CA PHE A 102 -21.24 -1.30 4.97
C PHE A 102 -20.94 -2.71 5.48
N ASN A 103 -19.65 -3.02 5.59
CA ASN A 103 -19.21 -4.25 6.22
C ASN A 103 -19.11 -4.07 7.74
N LEU A 104 -20.14 -4.47 8.47
CA LEU A 104 -20.18 -4.37 9.94
C LEU A 104 -19.17 -5.25 10.67
N ASN A 105 -18.59 -6.26 9.99
CA ASN A 105 -17.61 -7.15 10.61
C ASN A 105 -16.17 -6.66 10.47
N ASP A 106 -15.92 -5.73 9.54
CA ASP A 106 -14.60 -5.16 9.31
C ASP A 106 -14.77 -3.80 8.60
N ASP A 107 -14.97 -2.75 9.36
CA ASP A 107 -15.20 -1.38 8.90
C ASP A 107 -14.07 -0.90 8.01
N SER A 108 -12.85 -1.35 8.32
CA SER A 108 -11.64 -1.02 7.58
C SER A 108 -11.63 -1.55 6.12
N SER A 109 -12.68 -2.24 5.69
CA SER A 109 -12.84 -2.68 4.30
C SER A 109 -13.80 -1.82 3.48
N SER A 110 -14.51 -0.90 4.11
CA SER A 110 -15.42 0.00 3.39
C SER A 110 -14.65 1.12 2.72
N LEU A 111 -14.88 1.31 1.41
CA LEU A 111 -14.22 2.35 0.63
C LEU A 111 -14.76 3.73 1.02
N LEU A 112 -13.86 4.72 1.02
CA LEU A 112 -14.17 6.07 1.47
C LEU A 112 -15.03 6.86 0.46
N TYR A 113 -16.05 7.51 0.97
CA TYR A 113 -16.64 8.66 0.29
C TYR A 113 -15.69 9.85 0.45
N ILE A 114 -15.37 10.51 -0.66
CA ILE A 114 -14.47 11.67 -0.70
C ILE A 114 -15.31 12.94 -0.67
N PRO A 115 -15.29 13.71 0.43
CA PRO A 115 -16.13 14.89 0.54
C PRO A 115 -15.68 16.00 -0.39
N THR A 116 -16.64 16.84 -0.80
CA THR A 116 -16.37 18.13 -1.44
C THR A 116 -16.10 19.20 -0.38
N VAL A 117 -15.61 20.36 -0.80
CA VAL A 117 -15.54 21.53 0.07
C VAL A 117 -16.97 21.93 0.47
N ASN A 118 -17.23 22.13 1.75
CA ASN A 118 -18.56 22.38 2.31
C ASN A 118 -19.58 21.30 1.92
N ASP A 119 -19.20 20.05 2.03
CA ASP A 119 -20.04 18.91 1.67
C ASP A 119 -21.33 18.90 2.52
N PRO A 120 -22.52 18.83 1.91
CA PRO A 120 -23.78 18.95 2.65
C PRO A 120 -24.13 17.72 3.50
N ILE A 121 -23.44 16.57 3.29
CA ILE A 121 -23.73 15.32 3.98
C ILE A 121 -22.62 14.90 4.93
N VAL A 122 -21.44 15.52 4.87
CA VAL A 122 -20.31 15.27 5.77
C VAL A 122 -20.15 16.45 6.73
N CYS A 123 -19.89 16.16 7.98
CA CYS A 123 -19.63 17.16 9.00
C CYS A 123 -18.35 16.85 9.77
N TYR A 124 -17.82 17.86 10.45
CA TYR A 124 -16.51 17.77 11.13
C TYR A 124 -16.59 18.18 12.60
N SER A 125 -17.67 18.80 13.02
CA SER A 125 -17.92 19.10 14.44
C SER A 125 -18.46 17.88 15.20
N TYR A 126 -18.35 17.90 16.51
CA TYR A 126 -18.68 16.73 17.36
C TYR A 126 -20.12 16.23 17.17
N LYS A 127 -21.07 17.13 16.97
CA LYS A 127 -22.50 16.80 16.80
C LYS A 127 -23.08 17.25 15.47
N CYS A 128 -22.24 17.64 14.51
CA CYS A 128 -22.66 18.26 13.26
C CYS A 128 -23.53 19.54 13.44
N THR A 129 -23.39 20.22 14.58
CA THR A 129 -24.24 21.38 14.94
C THR A 129 -23.55 22.72 14.80
N ASP A 130 -22.23 22.70 14.70
CA ASP A 130 -21.40 23.92 14.70
C ASP A 130 -20.30 23.84 13.63
N GLU A 131 -20.73 23.61 12.38
CA GLU A 131 -19.85 23.49 11.23
C GLU A 131 -19.16 24.80 10.84
N GLY A 132 -19.65 25.93 11.28
CA GLY A 132 -19.02 27.24 11.10
C GLY A 132 -17.98 27.59 12.17
N SER A 133 -17.77 26.73 13.17
CA SER A 133 -16.74 26.97 14.17
C SER A 133 -15.32 26.86 13.60
N ALA A 134 -14.38 27.59 14.18
CA ALA A 134 -12.97 27.52 13.75
C ALA A 134 -12.39 26.09 13.85
N ASP A 135 -12.83 25.30 14.84
CA ASP A 135 -12.42 23.91 15.03
C ASP A 135 -12.97 23.01 13.90
N ALA A 136 -14.25 23.13 13.54
CA ALA A 136 -14.85 22.37 12.46
C ALA A 136 -14.21 22.68 11.10
N LEU A 137 -13.99 23.98 10.83
CA LEU A 137 -13.31 24.40 9.58
C LEU A 137 -11.87 23.90 9.50
N ALA A 138 -11.12 23.92 10.59
CA ALA A 138 -9.76 23.39 10.62
C ALA A 138 -9.74 21.86 10.39
N ARG A 139 -10.72 21.11 10.92
CA ARG A 139 -10.86 19.67 10.69
C ARG A 139 -11.26 19.37 9.25
N GLU A 140 -12.18 20.14 8.66
CA GLU A 140 -12.54 20.02 7.26
C GLU A 140 -11.30 20.21 6.38
N GLU A 141 -10.54 21.28 6.59
CA GLU A 141 -9.31 21.55 5.85
C GLU A 141 -8.31 20.38 5.97
N ALA A 142 -8.13 19.85 7.17
CA ALA A 142 -7.22 18.75 7.41
C ALA A 142 -7.66 17.46 6.69
N VAL A 143 -8.95 17.08 6.77
CA VAL A 143 -9.51 15.91 6.07
C VAL A 143 -9.41 16.09 4.55
N LEU A 144 -9.79 17.25 4.03
CA LEU A 144 -9.71 17.52 2.59
C LEU A 144 -8.26 17.51 2.11
N ASN A 145 -7.33 18.07 2.87
CA ASN A 145 -5.91 18.01 2.53
C ASN A 145 -5.41 16.56 2.50
N LEU A 146 -5.77 15.76 3.49
CA LEU A 146 -5.41 14.33 3.53
C LEU A 146 -5.95 13.60 2.30
N LEU A 147 -7.25 13.68 2.05
CA LEU A 147 -7.88 12.89 0.99
C LEU A 147 -7.57 13.42 -0.41
N HIS A 148 -7.63 14.74 -0.62
CA HIS A 148 -7.47 15.35 -1.94
C HIS A 148 -6.00 15.45 -2.37
N ASN A 149 -5.09 15.79 -1.43
CA ASN A 149 -3.70 16.10 -1.79
C ASN A 149 -2.75 14.95 -1.42
N VAL A 150 -2.82 14.41 -0.19
CA VAL A 150 -1.90 13.34 0.23
C VAL A 150 -2.25 12.02 -0.46
N PHE A 151 -3.54 11.68 -0.54
CA PHE A 151 -4.01 10.50 -1.27
C PHE A 151 -4.26 10.76 -2.76
N GLY A 152 -4.35 12.01 -3.19
CA GLY A 152 -4.57 12.38 -4.60
C GLY A 152 -5.99 12.07 -5.11
N LEU A 153 -6.99 12.05 -4.24
CA LEU A 153 -8.35 11.59 -4.54
C LEU A 153 -9.31 12.72 -4.93
N ARG A 154 -8.80 13.90 -5.25
CA ARG A 154 -9.63 15.07 -5.59
C ARG A 154 -10.63 14.81 -6.73
N ASP A 155 -10.25 13.99 -7.70
CA ASP A 155 -11.10 13.67 -8.86
C ASP A 155 -12.33 12.83 -8.48
N TYR A 156 -12.32 12.24 -7.29
CA TYR A 156 -13.44 11.49 -6.73
C TYR A 156 -14.30 12.32 -5.75
N ALA A 157 -14.07 13.62 -5.63
CA ALA A 157 -14.86 14.47 -4.73
C ALA A 157 -16.37 14.35 -5.01
N GLY A 158 -17.16 14.10 -3.97
CA GLY A 158 -18.59 13.80 -4.06
C GLY A 158 -18.94 12.35 -4.39
N GLN A 159 -17.96 11.43 -4.41
CA GLN A 159 -18.15 10.02 -4.76
C GLN A 159 -17.37 9.10 -3.81
N ILE A 160 -17.70 7.81 -3.82
CA ILE A 160 -16.87 6.78 -3.18
C ILE A 160 -15.68 6.46 -4.09
N ALA A 161 -14.46 6.63 -3.58
CA ALA A 161 -13.26 6.30 -4.32
C ALA A 161 -13.15 4.77 -4.51
N PRO A 162 -12.89 4.30 -5.73
CA PRO A 162 -12.69 2.88 -6.00
C PRO A 162 -11.30 2.39 -5.53
N ARG A 163 -11.07 1.08 -5.54
CA ARG A 163 -9.77 0.48 -5.20
C ARG A 163 -8.63 0.89 -6.12
N ASP A 164 -8.93 1.27 -7.34
CA ASP A 164 -7.97 1.73 -8.36
C ASP A 164 -7.65 3.23 -8.27
N ALA A 165 -8.15 3.90 -7.23
CA ALA A 165 -7.93 5.34 -7.05
C ALA A 165 -6.48 5.70 -6.70
N GLY A 166 -5.62 4.75 -6.30
CA GLY A 166 -4.25 5.07 -5.94
C GLY A 166 -3.31 3.87 -5.83
N ASN A 167 -2.02 4.17 -5.84
CA ASN A 167 -0.93 3.20 -5.65
C ASN A 167 0.01 3.67 -4.54
N PHE A 168 0.70 2.73 -3.93
CA PHE A 168 1.89 3.04 -3.16
C PHE A 168 2.96 3.66 -4.07
N PRO A 169 3.92 4.41 -3.50
CA PRO A 169 5.04 4.91 -4.27
C PRO A 169 5.77 3.79 -5.00
N TRP A 170 6.39 4.14 -6.14
CA TRP A 170 7.25 3.23 -6.88
C TRP A 170 8.34 2.66 -5.97
N GLN A 171 8.55 1.38 -6.10
CA GLN A 171 9.60 0.65 -5.39
C GLN A 171 10.79 0.46 -6.33
N THR A 172 11.99 0.64 -5.80
CA THR A 172 13.22 0.46 -6.58
C THR A 172 14.23 -0.29 -5.73
N SER A 173 14.79 -1.38 -6.25
CA SER A 173 15.90 -2.10 -5.64
C SER A 173 17.06 -2.25 -6.61
N LEU A 174 18.26 -2.35 -6.07
CA LEU A 174 19.47 -2.68 -6.80
C LEU A 174 20.25 -3.70 -5.98
N ASP A 175 20.46 -4.87 -6.55
CA ASP A 175 21.19 -5.95 -5.90
C ASP A 175 22.53 -6.18 -6.60
N LEU A 176 23.60 -6.33 -5.82
CA LEU A 176 24.94 -6.65 -6.30
C LEU A 176 25.32 -8.07 -5.88
N ASN A 177 25.82 -8.85 -6.82
CA ASN A 177 26.41 -10.14 -6.55
C ASN A 177 27.78 -10.24 -7.23
N ILE A 178 28.79 -10.62 -6.47
CA ILE A 178 30.18 -10.84 -6.94
C ILE A 178 30.54 -12.30 -6.64
N ILE A 179 30.89 -13.02 -7.70
CA ILE A 179 31.33 -14.41 -7.58
C ILE A 179 32.78 -14.47 -8.05
N GLN A 180 33.67 -14.93 -7.17
CA GLN A 180 35.08 -15.16 -7.48
C GLN A 180 35.39 -16.64 -7.45
N GLU A 181 35.91 -17.18 -8.57
CA GLU A 181 36.51 -18.50 -8.61
C GLU A 181 37.99 -18.39 -8.24
N LEU A 182 38.45 -19.23 -7.34
CA LEU A 182 39.84 -19.34 -6.88
C LEU A 182 40.36 -20.77 -7.08
N PRO A 183 41.66 -21.01 -7.16
CA PRO A 183 42.23 -22.35 -7.20
C PRO A 183 41.83 -23.16 -5.98
N GLY A 184 41.54 -24.44 -6.18
CA GLY A 184 41.34 -25.39 -5.10
C GLY A 184 42.66 -25.98 -4.56
N LEU A 185 42.54 -27.02 -3.76
CA LEU A 185 43.69 -27.75 -3.20
C LEU A 185 44.31 -28.70 -4.22
N ARG A 186 43.59 -29.10 -5.26
CA ARG A 186 44.03 -29.96 -6.37
C ARG A 186 43.80 -29.20 -7.68
N ASP A 187 44.42 -29.62 -8.76
CA ASP A 187 44.38 -28.92 -10.07
C ASP A 187 42.95 -28.81 -10.62
N ASP A 188 42.06 -29.77 -10.37
CA ASP A 188 40.69 -29.75 -10.86
C ASP A 188 39.70 -29.14 -9.83
N ASP A 189 40.14 -28.82 -8.65
CA ASP A 189 39.30 -28.31 -7.57
C ASP A 189 39.16 -26.77 -7.67
N LYS A 190 38.06 -26.24 -7.10
CA LYS A 190 37.82 -24.81 -7.07
C LYS A 190 37.23 -24.34 -5.75
N PHE A 191 37.71 -23.21 -5.26
CA PHE A 191 37.00 -22.41 -4.27
C PHE A 191 36.15 -21.38 -4.99
N ILE A 192 34.92 -21.20 -4.52
CA ILE A 192 34.03 -20.17 -4.99
C ILE A 192 33.68 -19.30 -3.77
N VAL A 193 34.00 -18.03 -3.90
CA VAL A 193 33.61 -17.00 -2.92
C VAL A 193 32.51 -16.17 -3.54
N THR A 194 31.40 -16.05 -2.83
CA THR A 194 30.25 -15.24 -3.23
C THR A 194 30.07 -14.11 -2.24
N PHE A 195 30.05 -12.89 -2.72
CA PHE A 195 29.67 -11.70 -1.95
C PHE A 195 28.41 -11.10 -2.57
N ALA A 196 27.36 -10.92 -1.78
CA ALA A 196 26.13 -10.32 -2.25
C ALA A 196 25.67 -9.19 -1.32
N ILE A 197 25.16 -8.14 -1.91
CA ILE A 197 24.45 -7.06 -1.23
C ILE A 197 23.06 -6.97 -1.85
N GLU A 198 22.05 -7.25 -1.07
CA GLU A 198 20.65 -6.97 -1.39
C GLU A 198 20.33 -5.52 -1.02
N ASN A 199 19.56 -4.86 -1.85
CA ASN A 199 19.16 -3.45 -1.68
C ASN A 199 20.36 -2.51 -1.51
N LEU A 200 21.30 -2.54 -2.43
CA LEU A 200 22.48 -1.67 -2.48
C LEU A 200 22.11 -0.18 -2.44
N LEU A 201 20.93 0.21 -2.93
CA LEU A 201 20.48 1.59 -2.87
C LEU A 201 20.35 2.06 -1.42
N ASN A 202 19.77 1.23 -0.55
CA ASN A 202 19.61 1.55 0.86
C ASN A 202 20.95 1.50 1.64
N PHE A 203 21.92 0.70 1.17
CA PHE A 203 23.27 0.71 1.71
C PHE A 203 24.01 2.04 1.45
N ILE A 204 23.75 2.65 0.28
CA ILE A 204 24.38 3.92 -0.11
C ILE A 204 23.67 5.12 0.54
N ASP A 205 22.33 5.05 0.65
CA ASP A 205 21.48 6.14 1.10
C ASP A 205 20.23 5.52 1.74
N ASP A 206 20.04 5.73 3.03
CA ASP A 206 18.97 5.13 3.82
C ASP A 206 17.56 5.64 3.47
N GLU A 207 17.47 6.73 2.69
CA GLU A 207 16.23 7.21 2.12
C GLU A 207 15.88 6.56 0.77
N LYS A 208 16.76 5.74 0.21
CA LYS A 208 16.55 5.01 -1.05
C LYS A 208 16.28 3.53 -0.82
N GLY A 209 15.71 2.88 -1.83
CA GLY A 209 15.36 1.46 -1.72
C GLY A 209 14.30 1.18 -0.66
N ILE A 210 13.46 2.17 -0.35
CA ILE A 210 12.38 2.03 0.62
C ILE A 210 11.20 1.29 0.00
N ILE A 211 10.70 0.31 0.72
CA ILE A 211 9.48 -0.43 0.39
C ILE A 211 8.39 0.01 1.37
N ASN A 212 7.34 0.59 0.82
CA ASN A 212 6.17 0.98 1.59
C ASN A 212 5.11 -0.12 1.48
N TYR A 213 4.42 -0.38 2.58
CA TYR A 213 3.30 -1.30 2.57
C TYR A 213 2.12 -0.70 3.35
N GLY A 214 0.92 -1.14 2.99
CA GLY A 214 -0.29 -0.84 3.75
C GLY A 214 -0.74 -2.06 4.52
N TYR A 215 -1.84 -1.89 5.20
CA TYR A 215 -2.56 -2.99 5.80
C TYR A 215 -2.85 -4.09 4.77
N TYR A 216 -3.14 -5.25 5.28
CA TYR A 216 -3.55 -6.41 4.49
C TYR A 216 -4.47 -6.00 3.34
N SER A 217 -4.15 -6.44 2.12
CA SER A 217 -4.90 -6.13 0.89
C SER A 217 -4.86 -4.66 0.39
N GLY A 218 -3.83 -3.89 0.73
CA GLY A 218 -3.65 -2.52 0.20
C GLY A 218 -4.54 -1.46 0.86
N ARG A 219 -5.30 -1.84 1.88
CA ARG A 219 -6.14 -0.92 2.66
C ARG A 219 -5.29 0.01 3.51
N ILE A 220 -5.73 1.23 3.64
CA ILE A 220 -5.18 2.20 4.57
C ILE A 220 -6.35 2.81 5.34
N PRO A 221 -6.63 2.31 6.55
CA PRO A 221 -7.64 2.89 7.40
C PRO A 221 -7.21 4.31 7.82
N VAL A 222 -8.02 5.31 7.55
CA VAL A 222 -7.62 6.72 7.78
C VAL A 222 -8.72 7.60 8.34
N ILE A 223 -9.98 7.22 8.20
CA ILE A 223 -11.10 8.06 8.61
C ILE A 223 -12.00 7.29 9.56
N ASP A 224 -12.22 7.87 10.72
CA ASP A 224 -13.28 7.46 11.63
C ASP A 224 -14.60 8.00 11.14
N LEU A 225 -15.53 7.11 10.86
CA LEU A 225 -16.89 7.45 10.46
C LEU A 225 -17.84 7.29 11.61
N ARG A 226 -18.61 8.34 11.90
CA ARG A 226 -19.75 8.27 12.78
C ARG A 226 -21.01 8.73 12.04
N ILE A 227 -22.04 7.89 12.05
CA ILE A 227 -23.37 8.32 11.62
C ILE A 227 -24.00 9.09 12.77
N VAL A 228 -24.38 10.32 12.54
CA VAL A 228 -25.03 11.18 13.51
C VAL A 228 -26.51 11.23 13.15
N ASP A 229 -27.29 10.34 13.78
CA ASP A 229 -28.75 10.42 13.79
C ASP A 229 -29.17 10.71 15.23
N ASP A 230 -29.52 11.93 15.52
CA ASP A 230 -30.03 12.27 16.85
C ASP A 230 -31.43 12.82 16.75
N SER A 231 -32.40 11.92 16.87
CA SER A 231 -33.82 12.26 16.93
C SER A 231 -34.17 13.22 18.06
N LYS A 232 -33.25 13.46 19.02
CA LYS A 232 -33.39 14.48 20.06
C LYS A 232 -33.05 15.89 19.60
N TYR A 233 -32.39 16.06 18.45
CA TYR A 233 -31.88 17.33 17.98
C TYR A 233 -32.34 17.61 16.55
N ASP A 234 -33.57 17.46 16.21
CA ASP A 234 -34.17 17.89 14.91
C ASP A 234 -33.21 17.80 13.68
N TYR A 235 -32.49 16.67 13.58
CA TYR A 235 -31.63 16.42 12.44
C TYR A 235 -32.47 15.95 11.27
N SER A 236 -32.83 16.88 10.43
CA SER A 236 -33.46 16.61 9.14
C SER A 236 -32.48 15.96 8.13
N ARG A 237 -31.28 15.56 8.57
CA ARG A 237 -30.20 15.02 7.70
C ARG A 237 -29.48 13.90 8.42
N ASN A 238 -29.41 12.73 7.82
CA ASN A 238 -28.38 11.76 8.16
C ASN A 238 -27.03 12.39 7.85
N ALA A 239 -26.29 12.82 8.87
CA ALA A 239 -24.99 13.41 8.71
C ALA A 239 -23.90 12.39 9.01
N PHE A 240 -22.85 12.41 8.22
CA PHE A 240 -21.69 11.53 8.37
C PHE A 240 -20.55 12.36 8.93
N ARG A 241 -20.21 12.14 10.22
CA ARG A 241 -19.07 12.84 10.82
C ARG A 241 -17.77 12.15 10.48
N TYR A 242 -16.83 12.90 9.93
CA TYR A 242 -15.47 12.48 9.67
C TYR A 242 -14.51 13.00 10.73
N SER A 243 -13.63 12.13 11.20
CA SER A 243 -12.47 12.46 12.01
C SER A 243 -11.33 11.50 11.69
N PHE A 244 -10.11 11.91 12.00
CA PHE A 244 -8.93 11.04 11.92
C PHE A 244 -7.92 11.44 13.00
N ASP A 245 -7.08 10.50 13.40
CA ASP A 245 -5.96 10.78 14.27
C ASP A 245 -4.73 11.19 13.45
N ASP A 246 -4.10 12.31 13.83
CA ASP A 246 -2.87 12.80 13.20
C ASP A 246 -1.67 12.41 14.10
N PRO A 247 -0.54 11.96 13.54
CA PRO A 247 -0.18 11.91 12.12
C PRO A 247 -0.53 10.59 11.45
N PHE A 248 -1.06 10.68 10.23
CA PHE A 248 -1.19 9.53 9.36
C PHE A 248 0.18 9.11 8.81
N ASN A 249 0.59 7.88 9.06
CA ASN A 249 1.86 7.34 8.57
C ASN A 249 1.63 6.16 7.62
N ILE A 250 2.21 6.25 6.43
CA ILE A 250 2.42 5.06 5.58
C ILE A 250 3.57 4.29 6.21
N ASP A 251 3.32 3.03 6.59
CA ASP A 251 4.35 2.20 7.19
C ASP A 251 5.45 1.87 6.18
N ARG A 252 6.69 2.09 6.60
CA ARG A 252 7.86 1.59 5.88
C ARG A 252 8.16 0.17 6.33
N SER A 253 8.31 -0.74 5.39
CA SER A 253 8.79 -2.07 5.73
C SER A 253 10.24 -2.01 6.20
N THR A 254 10.47 -2.03 7.49
CA THR A 254 11.83 -2.03 8.06
C THR A 254 12.62 -3.26 7.64
N THR A 255 11.97 -4.43 7.51
CA THR A 255 12.65 -5.69 7.15
C THR A 255 13.00 -5.78 5.67
N GLN A 256 12.13 -5.26 4.77
CA GLN A 256 12.31 -5.35 3.33
C GLN A 256 13.10 -4.16 2.77
N SER A 257 13.10 -3.02 3.48
CA SER A 257 13.84 -1.83 3.07
C SER A 257 15.31 -1.88 3.48
N LEU A 258 15.67 -2.64 4.52
CA LEU A 258 17.05 -2.73 4.97
C LEU A 258 17.93 -3.50 3.98
N TRP A 259 19.12 -2.99 3.74
CA TRP A 259 20.14 -3.72 3.00
C TRP A 259 20.65 -4.93 3.79
N ARG A 260 21.09 -5.95 3.07
CA ARG A 260 21.71 -7.15 3.65
C ARG A 260 22.96 -7.49 2.87
N ALA A 261 24.03 -7.80 3.59
CA ALA A 261 25.23 -8.33 2.97
C ALA A 261 25.43 -9.80 3.39
N SER A 262 25.84 -10.62 2.45
CA SER A 262 26.15 -12.01 2.69
C SER A 262 27.49 -12.38 2.07
N LEU A 263 28.23 -13.28 2.73
CA LEU A 263 29.49 -13.88 2.24
C LEU A 263 29.36 -15.39 2.28
N GLY A 264 29.51 -16.01 1.13
CA GLY A 264 29.40 -17.45 0.96
C GLY A 264 30.73 -18.07 0.48
N PHE A 265 30.98 -19.28 0.93
CA PHE A 265 32.14 -20.09 0.50
C PHE A 265 31.65 -21.45 0.03
N GLN A 266 32.12 -21.88 -1.11
CA GLN A 266 31.84 -23.20 -1.66
C GLN A 266 33.15 -23.83 -2.16
N TYR A 267 33.37 -25.09 -1.84
CA TYR A 267 34.44 -25.89 -2.41
C TYR A 267 33.85 -26.93 -3.36
N LYS A 268 34.40 -26.98 -4.56
CA LYS A 268 34.07 -28.01 -5.57
C LYS A 268 35.30 -28.86 -5.79
N PHE A 269 35.14 -30.15 -5.62
CA PHE A 269 36.15 -31.20 -5.84
C PHE A 269 35.72 -32.13 -6.94
#